data_025c099249a3168a5c87409a6d25f342
#
_entry.id   025c099249a3168a5c87409a6d25f342
#
_cell.length_a   1.000
_cell.length_b   1.000
_cell.length_c   1.000
_cell.angle_alpha   90.00
_cell.angle_beta   90.00
_cell.angle_gamma   90.00
#
_symmetry.space_group_name_H-M   'P 1'
#
loop_
_entity.id
_entity.type
_entity.pdbx_description
1 polymer ?
#
loop_
_entity_poly.entity_id
_entity_poly.type
_entity_poly.pdbx_seq_one_letter_code
_entity_poly.pdbx_strand_id
1 'polypeptide(L)'
;MIARVWRGWTEPADADEYEAFVTDQVFPEAKRDIPELERFEVLRRDAGDEVEFVTIARFASWDGIEAFAGEEYETAHVPDRAEDLLARYEETVAHYEVRA
;
A
#
# COMPACT_ATOMS: atom_id res chain seq x y z
N MET A 1 4.59 8.90 -14.81
CA MET A 1 4.15 8.57 -13.44
C MET A 1 3.55 7.18 -13.39
N ILE A 2 3.88 6.42 -12.37
CA ILE A 2 3.43 5.04 -12.22
C ILE A 2 2.62 4.93 -10.94
N ALA A 3 1.46 4.27 -11.02
CA ALA A 3 0.64 3.97 -9.85
C ALA A 3 0.85 2.51 -9.44
N ARG A 4 1.21 2.31 -8.19
CA ARG A 4 1.36 1.00 -7.56
C ARG A 4 0.10 0.72 -6.76
N VAL A 5 -0.63 -0.33 -7.09
CA VAL A 5 -1.94 -0.65 -6.52
C VAL A 5 -1.92 -2.01 -5.83
N TRP A 6 -2.39 -2.05 -4.59
CA TRP A 6 -2.39 -3.27 -3.80
C TRP A 6 -3.63 -3.34 -2.91
N ARG A 7 -4.09 -4.55 -2.61
CA ARG A 7 -5.27 -4.77 -1.78
C ARG A 7 -4.98 -5.70 -0.62
N GLY A 8 -5.61 -5.36 0.53
CA GLY A 8 -5.61 -6.20 1.70
C GLY A 8 -6.95 -6.10 2.43
N TRP A 9 -7.22 -7.05 3.30
CA TRP A 9 -8.49 -7.12 4.04
C TRP A 9 -8.21 -7.31 5.51
N THR A 10 -8.98 -6.60 6.35
CA THR A 10 -8.92 -6.77 7.80
C THR A 10 -10.24 -7.28 8.33
N GLU A 11 -10.25 -7.81 9.54
CA GLU A 11 -11.48 -7.92 10.30
C GLU A 11 -11.95 -6.51 10.67
N PRO A 12 -13.27 -6.29 10.84
CA PRO A 12 -13.78 -4.96 11.20
C PRO A 12 -13.13 -4.35 12.45
N ALA A 13 -12.81 -5.19 13.44
CA ALA A 13 -12.20 -4.73 14.70
C ALA A 13 -10.80 -4.15 14.51
N ASP A 14 -10.07 -4.56 13.46
CA ASP A 14 -8.70 -4.14 13.21
C ASP A 14 -8.58 -3.04 12.14
N ALA A 15 -9.69 -2.68 11.52
CA ALA A 15 -9.68 -1.77 10.36
C ALA A 15 -9.12 -0.39 10.69
N ASP A 16 -9.57 0.21 11.79
CA ASP A 16 -9.11 1.55 12.16
C ASP A 16 -7.63 1.57 12.53
N GLU A 17 -7.16 0.54 13.20
CA GLU A 17 -5.76 0.43 13.58
C GLU A 17 -4.87 0.24 12.35
N TYR A 18 -5.31 -0.59 11.41
CA TYR A 18 -4.58 -0.78 10.15
C TYR A 18 -4.49 0.53 9.34
N GLU A 19 -5.62 1.23 9.22
CA GLU A 19 -5.63 2.51 8.52
C GLU A 19 -4.67 3.51 9.15
N ALA A 20 -4.69 3.64 10.48
CA ALA A 20 -3.80 4.54 11.21
C ALA A 20 -2.32 4.14 11.01
N PHE A 21 -2.02 2.85 11.04
CA PHE A 21 -0.66 2.38 10.81
C PHE A 21 -0.14 2.78 9.43
N VAL A 22 -0.94 2.56 8.40
CA VAL A 22 -0.54 2.88 7.02
C VAL A 22 -0.40 4.38 6.80
N THR A 23 -1.36 5.17 7.27
CA THR A 23 -1.38 6.62 7.05
C THR A 23 -0.39 7.37 7.91
N ASP A 24 -0.16 6.91 9.14
CA ASP A 24 0.66 7.65 10.11
C ASP A 24 2.11 7.16 10.18
N GLN A 25 2.40 5.94 9.77
CA GLN A 25 3.74 5.37 9.85
C GLN A 25 4.30 4.98 8.48
N VAL A 26 3.60 4.14 7.74
CA VAL A 26 4.14 3.60 6.48
C VAL A 26 4.37 4.70 5.45
N PHE A 27 3.34 5.49 5.19
CA PHE A 27 3.45 6.54 4.17
C PHE A 27 4.44 7.63 4.55
N PRO A 28 4.41 8.21 5.77
CA PRO A 28 5.38 9.26 6.12
C PRO A 28 6.83 8.80 6.04
N GLU A 29 7.13 7.58 6.45
CA GLU A 29 8.48 7.02 6.36
C GLU A 29 8.89 6.82 4.91
N ALA A 30 8.01 6.26 4.09
CA ALA A 30 8.30 6.07 2.67
C ALA A 30 8.50 7.40 1.95
N LYS A 31 7.67 8.39 2.25
CA LYS A 31 7.78 9.72 1.65
C LYS A 31 9.09 10.40 2.01
N ARG A 32 9.55 10.24 3.25
CA ARG A 32 10.82 10.80 3.70
C ARG A 32 12.00 10.17 2.98
N ASP A 33 11.96 8.84 2.81
CA ASP A 33 13.09 8.08 2.27
C ASP A 33 13.13 8.03 0.75
N ILE A 34 11.98 8.23 0.08
CA ILE A 34 11.85 8.08 -1.37
C ILE A 34 11.26 9.35 -1.97
N PRO A 35 12.11 10.26 -2.48
CA PRO A 35 11.64 11.51 -3.07
C PRO A 35 10.70 11.34 -4.26
N GLU A 36 10.83 10.22 -5.00
CA GLU A 36 9.99 9.94 -6.18
C GLU A 36 8.56 9.55 -5.81
N LEU A 37 8.28 9.23 -4.54
CA LEU A 37 6.93 8.96 -4.07
C LEU A 37 6.19 10.29 -3.94
N GLU A 38 5.25 10.54 -4.84
CA GLU A 38 4.57 11.84 -4.90
C GLU A 38 3.23 11.84 -4.17
N ARG A 39 2.52 10.71 -4.21
CA ARG A 39 1.19 10.64 -3.63
C ARG A 39 0.90 9.24 -3.12
N PHE A 40 0.15 9.19 -2.01
CA PHE A 40 -0.29 7.94 -1.42
C PHE A 40 -1.76 8.06 -1.03
N GLU A 41 -2.58 7.12 -1.47
CA GLU A 41 -4.00 7.10 -1.16
C GLU A 41 -4.36 5.77 -0.50
N VAL A 42 -5.19 5.85 0.51
CA VAL A 42 -5.75 4.68 1.19
C VAL A 42 -7.25 4.73 1.02
N LEU A 43 -7.80 3.71 0.39
CA LEU A 43 -9.24 3.58 0.19
C LEU A 43 -9.73 2.39 1.01
N ARG A 44 -10.93 2.51 1.58
CA ARG A 44 -11.51 1.39 2.31
C ARG A 44 -13.00 1.28 2.03
N ARG A 45 -13.52 0.05 2.12
CA ARG A 45 -14.96 -0.19 2.06
C ARG A 45 -15.31 -1.42 2.87
N ASP A 46 -16.55 -1.45 3.35
CA ASP A 46 -17.08 -2.66 3.99
C ASP A 46 -17.32 -3.73 2.91
N ALA A 47 -16.85 -4.94 3.20
CA ALA A 47 -16.95 -6.06 2.27
C ALA A 47 -17.50 -7.29 2.99
N GLY A 48 -18.70 -7.17 3.57
CA GLY A 48 -19.31 -8.23 4.36
C GLY A 48 -18.67 -8.33 5.73
N ASP A 49 -18.05 -9.46 6.02
CA ASP A 49 -17.40 -9.71 7.32
C ASP A 49 -16.00 -9.13 7.41
N GLU A 50 -15.53 -8.50 6.34
CA GLU A 50 -14.18 -7.90 6.27
C GLU A 50 -14.28 -6.45 5.82
N VAL A 51 -13.19 -5.70 6.05
CA VAL A 51 -13.01 -4.38 5.47
C VAL A 51 -11.90 -4.49 4.43
N GLU A 52 -12.21 -4.06 3.21
CA GLU A 52 -11.23 -4.07 2.11
C GLU A 52 -10.49 -2.74 2.08
N PHE A 53 -9.16 -2.83 1.95
CA PHE A 53 -8.30 -1.67 1.77
C PHE A 53 -7.60 -1.75 0.41
N VAL A 54 -7.59 -0.61 -0.27
CA VAL A 54 -6.81 -0.45 -1.50
C VAL A 54 -5.81 0.67 -1.24
N THR A 55 -4.53 0.40 -1.46
CA THR A 55 -3.50 1.44 -1.40
C THR A 55 -3.03 1.75 -2.81
N ILE A 56 -2.92 3.04 -3.11
CA ILE A 56 -2.43 3.53 -4.40
C ILE A 56 -1.28 4.47 -4.11
N ALA A 57 -0.08 4.06 -4.51
CA ALA A 57 1.12 4.88 -4.36
C ALA A 57 1.56 5.35 -5.75
N ARG A 58 1.73 6.68 -5.93
CA ARG A 58 2.13 7.26 -7.22
C ARG A 58 3.59 7.67 -7.14
N PHE A 59 4.37 7.13 -8.06
CA PHE A 59 5.81 7.39 -8.16
C PHE A 59 6.12 8.12 -9.46
N ALA A 60 7.06 9.05 -9.38
CA ALA A 60 7.50 9.79 -10.57
C ALA A 60 8.19 8.89 -11.59
N SER A 61 8.86 7.82 -11.14
CA SER A 61 9.64 6.94 -12.00
C SER A 61 9.70 5.52 -11.45
N TRP A 62 10.12 4.59 -12.30
CA TRP A 62 10.37 3.20 -11.89
C TRP A 62 11.51 3.09 -10.87
N ASP A 63 12.49 4.00 -10.92
CA ASP A 63 13.56 4.01 -9.93
C ASP A 63 13.02 4.19 -8.52
N GLY A 64 11.99 5.01 -8.36
CA GLY A 64 11.32 5.19 -7.08
C GLY A 64 10.63 3.92 -6.60
N ILE A 65 10.02 3.18 -7.50
CA ILE A 65 9.38 1.91 -7.18
C ILE A 65 10.43 0.88 -6.71
N GLU A 66 11.53 0.76 -7.42
CA GLU A 66 12.61 -0.15 -7.03
C GLU A 66 13.23 0.26 -5.69
N ALA A 67 13.37 1.54 -5.43
CA ALA A 67 13.84 2.04 -4.14
C ALA A 67 12.89 1.68 -3.00
N PHE A 68 11.59 1.69 -3.27
CA PHE A 68 10.55 1.36 -2.28
C PHE A 68 10.43 -0.14 -2.04
N ALA A 69 10.41 -0.94 -3.10
CA ALA A 69 10.01 -2.35 -3.05
C ALA A 69 11.13 -3.33 -3.45
N GLY A 70 12.27 -2.84 -3.91
CA GLY A 70 13.37 -3.69 -4.37
C GLY A 70 13.18 -4.21 -5.79
N GLU A 71 14.02 -5.15 -6.19
CA GLU A 71 13.97 -5.72 -7.55
C GLU A 71 12.71 -6.55 -7.80
N GLU A 72 12.21 -7.20 -6.76
CA GLU A 72 10.97 -8.00 -6.85
C GLU A 72 9.76 -7.15 -6.50
N TYR A 73 9.61 -6.02 -7.16
CA TYR A 73 8.57 -5.04 -6.85
C TYR A 73 7.14 -5.53 -7.14
N GLU A 74 6.98 -6.60 -7.91
CA GLU A 74 5.67 -7.20 -8.15
C GLU A 74 5.17 -8.03 -6.96
N THR A 75 6.07 -8.40 -6.04
CA THR A 75 5.72 -9.12 -4.82
C THR A 75 5.39 -8.11 -3.72
N ALA A 76 4.32 -8.36 -3.01
CA ALA A 76 3.95 -7.51 -1.87
C ALA A 76 4.93 -7.72 -0.72
N HIS A 77 5.46 -6.61 -0.19
CA HIS A 77 6.31 -6.62 0.99
C HIS A 77 5.52 -6.01 2.14
N VAL A 78 4.97 -6.89 2.98
CA VAL A 78 4.06 -6.49 4.05
C VAL A 78 4.84 -6.41 5.36
N PRO A 79 4.89 -5.22 6.01
CA PRO A 79 5.54 -5.11 7.32
C PRO A 79 4.87 -6.03 8.34
N ASP A 80 5.63 -6.52 9.31
CA ASP A 80 5.12 -7.44 10.34
C ASP A 80 3.87 -6.90 11.03
N ARG A 81 3.85 -5.61 11.36
CA ARG A 81 2.70 -4.99 12.01
C ARG A 81 1.45 -5.03 11.14
N ALA A 82 1.60 -4.77 9.84
CA ALA A 82 0.48 -4.86 8.90
C ALA A 82 0.00 -6.29 8.76
N GLU A 83 0.92 -7.25 8.70
CA GLU A 83 0.58 -8.66 8.60
C GLU A 83 -0.23 -9.13 9.80
N ASP A 84 0.10 -8.64 11.00
CA ASP A 84 -0.67 -8.96 12.21
C ASP A 84 -2.11 -8.44 12.17
N LEU A 85 -2.33 -7.32 11.49
CA LEU A 85 -3.65 -6.69 11.40
C LEU A 85 -4.47 -7.17 10.21
N LEU A 86 -3.83 -7.69 9.16
CA LEU A 86 -4.51 -8.15 7.95
C LEU A 86 -5.00 -9.58 8.11
N ALA A 87 -6.26 -9.80 7.76
CA ALA A 87 -6.82 -11.16 7.69
C ALA A 87 -6.30 -11.90 6.47
N ARG A 88 -6.12 -11.16 5.35
CA ARG A 88 -5.54 -11.67 4.11
C ARG A 88 -5.13 -10.50 3.23
N TYR A 89 -4.33 -10.76 2.23
CA TYR A 89 -3.89 -9.73 1.28
C TYR A 89 -3.45 -10.36 -0.03
N GLU A 90 -3.40 -9.55 -1.09
CA GLU A 90 -2.87 -9.99 -2.37
C GLU A 90 -1.34 -10.10 -2.27
N GLU A 91 -0.80 -11.22 -2.74
CA GLU A 91 0.63 -11.48 -2.69
C GLU A 91 1.41 -10.71 -3.77
N THR A 92 0.71 -10.26 -4.80
CA THR A 92 1.30 -9.48 -5.89
C THR A 92 0.71 -8.09 -5.95
N VAL A 93 1.48 -7.18 -6.51
CA VAL A 93 1.12 -5.77 -6.65
C VAL A 93 1.02 -5.44 -8.13
N ALA A 94 0.02 -4.66 -8.51
CA ALA A 94 -0.15 -4.22 -9.89
C ALA A 94 0.43 -2.81 -10.07
N HIS A 95 1.08 -2.58 -11.21
CA HIS A 95 1.64 -1.29 -11.58
C HIS A 95 0.99 -0.80 -12.87
N TYR A 96 0.62 0.47 -12.88
CA TYR A 96 -0.05 1.09 -14.01
C TYR A 96 0.63 2.39 -14.39
N GLU A 97 0.70 2.68 -15.68
CA GLU A 97 1.07 4.03 -16.12
C GLU A 97 -0.13 4.94 -15.90
N VAL A 98 0.10 6.09 -15.28
CA VAL A 98 -0.95 7.09 -15.10
C VAL A 98 -1.08 7.86 -16.41
N ARG A 99 -2.27 7.78 -17.03
CA ARG A 99 -2.53 8.35 -18.36
C ARG A 99 -3.34 9.63 -18.31
N ALA A 100 -3.95 9.93 -17.18
CA ALA A 100 -4.75 11.15 -17.07
C ALA A 100 -4.68 11.72 -15.66
#